data_07d1d56913cd5ac295e8e9914141866f
#
_entry.id   07d1d56913cd5ac295e8e9914141866f
#
_cell.length_a   1.000
_cell.length_b   1.000
_cell.length_c   1.000
_cell.angle_alpha   90.00
_cell.angle_beta   90.00
_cell.angle_gamma   90.00
#
_symmetry.space_group_name_H-M   'P 1'
#
loop_
_entity.id
_entity.type
_entity.pdbx_description
1 polymer ?
#
loop_
_entity_poly.entity_id
_entity_poly.type
_entity_poly.pdbx_seq_one_letter_code
_entity_poly.pdbx_strand_id
1 'polypeptide(L)'
;MGCDIDPKCQKLNFDEPNIKFVAGDVNNEKVKNQITKYSKFDIILDDGSHNSDDVVRTFCNYFNHLKDGGLYIIEDMHSSYWREHKGGIFYPISSINFLKKLVDIINHEHWGVEKKKEWILRGFVKNYMVNIDNIELEQINSIEFINSLCFIKKKSSKKNKLGKRVVVGESAIVVSDRKKLNNLECQAPNQNTNPWSNSNLLPEEELEILKKNK
;
A
#
# COMPACT_ATOMS: atom_id res chain seq x y z
N MET A 1 -20.76 -6.47 4.04
CA MET A 1 -20.16 -7.81 3.87
C MET A 1 -19.19 -8.00 5.02
N GLY A 2 -19.35 -9.05 5.84
CA GLY A 2 -18.41 -9.46 6.87
C GLY A 2 -17.73 -10.78 6.50
N CYS A 3 -16.51 -10.98 6.99
CA CYS A 3 -15.78 -12.24 6.90
C CYS A 3 -15.04 -12.48 8.21
N ASP A 4 -15.07 -13.71 8.68
CA ASP A 4 -14.34 -14.14 9.88
C ASP A 4 -13.91 -15.60 9.73
N ILE A 5 -12.77 -15.94 10.29
CA ILE A 5 -12.23 -17.32 10.25
C ILE A 5 -12.97 -18.26 11.21
N ASP A 6 -13.61 -17.75 12.27
CA ASP A 6 -14.34 -18.59 13.22
C ASP A 6 -15.61 -19.15 12.59
N PRO A 7 -15.72 -20.49 12.43
CA PRO A 7 -16.91 -21.12 11.86
C PRO A 7 -18.18 -20.88 12.68
N LYS A 8 -18.08 -20.49 13.94
CA LYS A 8 -19.24 -20.13 14.75
C LYS A 8 -19.97 -18.91 14.20
N CYS A 9 -19.25 -18.02 13.52
CA CYS A 9 -19.83 -16.84 12.89
C CYS A 9 -20.82 -17.16 11.77
N GLN A 10 -20.80 -18.40 11.20
CA GLN A 10 -21.85 -18.86 10.28
C GLN A 10 -23.24 -18.92 10.91
N LYS A 11 -23.30 -19.03 12.25
CA LYS A 11 -24.57 -19.10 12.99
C LYS A 11 -25.16 -17.72 13.27
N LEU A 12 -24.41 -16.65 12.98
CA LEU A 12 -24.91 -15.31 13.12
C LEU A 12 -26.03 -15.09 12.10
N ASN A 13 -27.23 -14.89 12.62
CA ASN A 13 -28.38 -14.52 11.81
C ASN A 13 -28.56 -13.01 11.90
N PHE A 14 -28.44 -12.34 10.78
CA PHE A 14 -28.71 -10.90 10.69
C PHE A 14 -30.08 -10.73 10.05
N ASP A 15 -31.02 -10.16 10.79
CA ASP A 15 -32.38 -9.86 10.29
C ASP A 15 -32.39 -8.78 9.17
N GLU A 16 -31.21 -8.25 8.84
CA GLU A 16 -31.00 -7.22 7.82
C GLU A 16 -30.61 -7.84 6.48
N PRO A 17 -31.43 -7.70 5.43
CA PRO A 17 -31.19 -8.35 4.13
C PRO A 17 -29.92 -7.87 3.43
N ASN A 18 -29.39 -6.73 3.81
CA ASN A 18 -28.19 -6.12 3.25
C ASN A 18 -26.89 -6.60 3.93
N ILE A 19 -26.99 -7.29 5.07
CA ILE A 19 -25.84 -7.89 5.74
C ILE A 19 -25.57 -9.24 5.13
N LYS A 20 -24.33 -9.45 4.66
CA LYS A 20 -23.84 -10.72 4.12
C LYS A 20 -22.59 -11.11 4.88
N PHE A 21 -22.45 -12.39 5.15
CA PHE A 21 -21.33 -12.93 5.89
C PHE A 21 -20.74 -14.15 5.20
N VAL A 22 -19.41 -14.28 5.25
CA VAL A 22 -18.66 -15.45 4.76
C VAL A 22 -17.75 -15.92 5.89
N ALA A 23 -17.86 -17.18 6.31
CA ALA A 23 -16.93 -17.75 7.27
C ALA A 23 -15.78 -18.45 6.55
N GLY A 24 -14.57 -18.14 6.96
CA GLY A 24 -13.34 -18.73 6.45
C GLY A 24 -12.19 -17.73 6.40
N ASP A 25 -11.02 -18.26 6.09
CA ASP A 25 -9.81 -17.44 5.94
C ASP A 25 -9.96 -16.51 4.72
N VAL A 26 -9.91 -15.20 4.97
CA VAL A 26 -10.04 -14.14 3.97
C VAL A 26 -8.99 -14.26 2.86
N ASN A 27 -7.82 -14.83 3.15
CA ASN A 27 -6.75 -15.06 2.18
C ASN A 27 -6.88 -16.41 1.41
N ASN A 28 -7.89 -17.23 1.74
CA ASN A 28 -8.21 -18.43 0.97
C ASN A 28 -8.90 -18.06 -0.35
N GLU A 29 -8.46 -18.64 -1.46
CA GLU A 29 -8.96 -18.33 -2.81
C GLU A 29 -10.48 -18.51 -2.95
N LYS A 30 -11.07 -19.56 -2.34
CA LYS A 30 -12.52 -19.78 -2.39
C LYS A 30 -13.28 -18.69 -1.64
N VAL A 31 -12.79 -18.29 -0.47
CA VAL A 31 -13.39 -17.22 0.36
C VAL A 31 -13.25 -15.88 -0.35
N LYS A 32 -12.07 -15.58 -0.87
CA LYS A 32 -11.82 -14.38 -1.68
C LYS A 32 -12.82 -14.28 -2.84
N ASN A 33 -12.99 -15.36 -3.60
CA ASN A 33 -13.94 -15.38 -4.73
C ASN A 33 -15.39 -15.19 -4.28
N GLN A 34 -15.77 -15.69 -3.11
CA GLN A 34 -17.10 -15.45 -2.55
C GLN A 34 -17.31 -13.98 -2.17
N ILE A 35 -16.30 -13.32 -1.59
CA ILE A 35 -16.36 -11.92 -1.20
C ILE A 35 -16.37 -11.01 -2.42
N THR A 36 -15.46 -11.23 -3.35
CA THR A 36 -15.20 -10.32 -4.48
C THR A 36 -16.24 -10.42 -5.61
N LYS A 37 -17.10 -11.44 -5.60
CA LYS A 37 -18.26 -11.51 -6.53
C LYS A 37 -19.30 -10.40 -6.29
N TYR A 38 -19.33 -9.83 -5.09
CA TYR A 38 -20.21 -8.73 -4.76
C TYR A 38 -19.51 -7.43 -5.10
N SER A 39 -19.57 -6.92 -6.25
CA SER A 39 -19.10 -5.60 -6.71
C SER A 39 -17.99 -4.88 -5.89
N LYS A 40 -17.53 -3.73 -6.33
CA LYS A 40 -16.53 -2.94 -5.61
C LYS A 40 -17.10 -2.33 -4.32
N PHE A 41 -16.25 -2.23 -3.30
CA PHE A 41 -16.58 -1.70 -1.97
C PHE A 41 -16.25 -0.21 -1.86
N ASP A 42 -17.02 0.51 -1.07
CA ASP A 42 -16.71 1.89 -0.69
C ASP A 42 -15.65 1.93 0.42
N ILE A 43 -15.74 0.99 1.35
CA ILE A 43 -14.81 0.84 2.48
C ILE A 43 -14.47 -0.64 2.62
N ILE A 44 -13.19 -0.92 2.84
CA ILE A 44 -12.68 -2.22 3.29
C ILE A 44 -11.98 -1.98 4.63
N LEU A 45 -12.39 -2.73 5.65
CA LEU A 45 -11.77 -2.73 6.97
C LEU A 45 -11.11 -4.09 7.16
N ASP A 46 -9.80 -4.09 7.37
CA ASP A 46 -8.98 -5.27 7.68
C ASP A 46 -8.67 -5.30 9.17
N ASP A 47 -9.42 -6.12 9.87
CA ASP A 47 -9.30 -6.43 11.29
C ASP A 47 -9.10 -7.96 11.45
N GLY A 48 -8.12 -8.48 10.72
CA GLY A 48 -7.89 -9.92 10.59
C GLY A 48 -6.91 -10.50 11.62
N SER A 49 -5.91 -11.28 11.15
CA SER A 49 -4.93 -11.93 12.03
C SER A 49 -3.85 -11.00 12.56
N HIS A 50 -3.70 -9.83 12.02
CA HIS A 50 -2.65 -8.82 12.26
C HIS A 50 -1.21 -9.34 12.02
N ASN A 51 -1.05 -10.56 11.51
CA ASN A 51 0.26 -11.05 11.08
C ASN A 51 0.72 -10.28 9.84
N SER A 52 2.00 -9.91 9.80
CA SER A 52 2.53 -9.09 8.72
C SER A 52 2.31 -9.68 7.31
N ASP A 53 2.45 -10.99 7.15
CA ASP A 53 2.21 -11.65 5.86
C ASP A 53 0.74 -11.65 5.46
N ASP A 54 -0.18 -11.81 6.42
CA ASP A 54 -1.62 -11.81 6.14
C ASP A 54 -2.11 -10.42 5.80
N VAL A 55 -1.70 -9.38 6.55
CA VAL A 55 -2.02 -7.98 6.23
C VAL A 55 -1.58 -7.63 4.80
N VAL A 56 -0.36 -8.02 4.40
CA VAL A 56 0.13 -7.78 3.04
C VAL A 56 -0.69 -8.56 2.01
N ARG A 57 -1.03 -9.84 2.27
CA ARG A 57 -1.87 -10.64 1.37
C ARG A 57 -3.26 -10.07 1.23
N THR A 58 -3.89 -9.68 2.35
CA THR A 58 -5.24 -9.10 2.34
C THR A 58 -5.25 -7.81 1.53
N PHE A 59 -4.28 -6.92 1.72
CA PHE A 59 -4.13 -5.73 0.89
C PHE A 59 -4.01 -6.10 -0.60
N CYS A 60 -3.11 -7.03 -0.94
CA CYS A 60 -2.92 -7.45 -2.34
C CYS A 60 -4.17 -8.07 -2.96
N ASN A 61 -4.96 -8.81 -2.18
CA ASN A 61 -6.16 -9.47 -2.65
C ASN A 61 -7.34 -8.51 -2.84
N TYR A 62 -7.44 -7.44 -2.04
CA TYR A 62 -8.68 -6.68 -1.95
C TYR A 62 -8.58 -5.21 -2.37
N PHE A 63 -7.39 -4.61 -2.45
CA PHE A 63 -7.25 -3.19 -2.81
C PHE A 63 -7.92 -2.84 -4.15
N ASN A 64 -7.82 -3.72 -5.15
CA ASN A 64 -8.46 -3.50 -6.46
C ASN A 64 -9.99 -3.53 -6.39
N HIS A 65 -10.56 -4.13 -5.35
CA HIS A 65 -12.01 -4.20 -5.15
C HIS A 65 -12.60 -2.96 -4.46
N LEU A 66 -11.77 -1.96 -4.12
CA LEU A 66 -12.25 -0.62 -3.76
C LEU A 66 -12.72 0.15 -4.99
N LYS A 67 -13.76 0.95 -4.82
CA LYS A 67 -14.21 1.96 -5.78
C LYS A 67 -13.22 3.13 -5.87
N ASP A 68 -13.31 3.93 -6.92
CA ASP A 68 -12.67 5.27 -6.96
C ASP A 68 -13.23 6.15 -5.82
N GLY A 69 -12.36 6.69 -4.99
CA GLY A 69 -12.71 7.42 -3.77
C GLY A 69 -12.88 6.55 -2.52
N GLY A 70 -12.78 5.21 -2.65
CA GLY A 70 -12.91 4.26 -1.55
C GLY A 70 -11.75 4.32 -0.55
N LEU A 71 -11.97 3.72 0.61
CA LEU A 71 -11.05 3.73 1.74
C LEU A 71 -10.72 2.30 2.19
N TYR A 72 -9.43 1.97 2.26
CA TYR A 72 -8.90 0.75 2.87
C TYR A 72 -8.37 1.10 4.26
N ILE A 73 -8.85 0.42 5.28
CA ILE A 73 -8.49 0.66 6.68
C ILE A 73 -7.86 -0.61 7.22
N ILE A 74 -6.76 -0.49 7.95
CA ILE A 74 -6.09 -1.60 8.62
C ILE A 74 -6.04 -1.27 10.10
N GLU A 75 -6.60 -2.16 10.92
CA GLU A 75 -6.59 -2.04 12.38
C GLU A 75 -5.38 -2.74 13.01
N ASP A 76 -5.18 -2.46 14.28
CA ASP A 76 -4.18 -3.07 15.15
C ASP A 76 -2.75 -3.09 14.60
N MET A 77 -2.38 -1.99 13.89
CA MET A 77 -1.06 -1.82 13.31
C MET A 77 0.09 -1.84 14.33
N HIS A 78 -0.20 -1.66 15.62
CA HIS A 78 0.77 -1.83 16.68
C HIS A 78 1.35 -3.25 16.74
N SER A 79 0.59 -4.26 16.34
CA SER A 79 1.02 -5.67 16.24
C SER A 79 2.20 -5.85 15.26
N SER A 80 2.34 -4.98 14.26
CA SER A 80 3.43 -5.02 13.28
C SER A 80 4.82 -4.79 13.88
N TYR A 81 4.90 -4.37 15.14
CA TYR A 81 6.13 -4.22 15.91
C TYR A 81 6.44 -5.45 16.78
N TRP A 82 5.53 -6.44 16.84
CA TRP A 82 5.63 -7.56 17.75
C TRP A 82 6.04 -8.85 17.04
N ARG A 83 6.92 -9.61 17.68
CA ARG A 83 7.43 -10.88 17.15
C ARG A 83 6.31 -11.90 16.91
N GLU A 84 5.32 -11.94 17.80
CA GLU A 84 4.16 -12.83 17.77
C GLU A 84 3.35 -12.66 16.48
N HIS A 85 3.36 -11.45 15.91
CA HIS A 85 2.69 -11.09 14.65
C HIS A 85 3.67 -10.96 13.48
N LYS A 86 4.82 -11.68 13.54
CA LYS A 86 5.85 -11.62 12.49
C LYS A 86 6.31 -10.19 12.21
N GLY A 87 6.43 -9.38 13.28
CA GLY A 87 6.77 -7.97 13.24
C GLY A 87 8.09 -7.64 13.92
N GLY A 88 8.38 -6.36 14.00
CA GLY A 88 9.56 -5.78 14.65
C GLY A 88 9.90 -4.41 14.08
N ILE A 89 10.35 -3.47 14.94
CA ILE A 89 10.62 -2.08 14.51
C ILE A 89 11.64 -1.99 13.36
N PHE A 90 12.62 -2.89 13.33
CA PHE A 90 13.66 -2.97 12.29
C PHE A 90 13.46 -4.16 11.34
N TYR A 91 12.33 -4.88 11.45
CA TYR A 91 12.07 -6.02 10.60
C TYR A 91 11.64 -5.56 9.20
N PRO A 92 12.49 -5.73 8.16
CA PRO A 92 12.30 -5.05 6.88
C PRO A 92 11.07 -5.51 6.10
N ILE A 93 10.54 -6.69 6.40
CA ILE A 93 9.34 -7.22 5.75
C ILE A 93 8.09 -7.21 6.66
N SER A 94 8.10 -6.44 7.77
CA SER A 94 6.89 -6.23 8.57
C SER A 94 5.80 -5.50 7.78
N SER A 95 4.53 -5.67 8.17
CA SER A 95 3.39 -4.99 7.53
C SER A 95 3.54 -3.46 7.56
N ILE A 96 4.04 -2.89 8.65
CA ILE A 96 4.30 -1.45 8.72
C ILE A 96 5.35 -1.00 7.70
N ASN A 97 6.39 -1.80 7.43
CA ASN A 97 7.38 -1.47 6.43
C ASN A 97 6.84 -1.63 5.00
N PHE A 98 5.94 -2.59 4.76
CA PHE A 98 5.19 -2.64 3.51
C PHE A 98 4.42 -1.34 3.27
N LEU A 99 3.65 -0.89 4.24
CA LEU A 99 2.85 0.34 4.13
C LEU A 99 3.72 1.59 3.96
N LYS A 100 4.89 1.67 4.62
CA LYS A 100 5.86 2.75 4.39
C LYS A 100 6.38 2.77 2.94
N LYS A 101 6.55 1.60 2.29
CA LYS A 101 6.93 1.54 0.87
C LYS A 101 5.83 2.05 -0.07
N LEU A 102 4.58 1.97 0.33
CA LEU A 102 3.48 2.56 -0.46
C LEU A 102 3.58 4.10 -0.50
N VAL A 103 4.19 4.75 0.50
CA VAL A 103 4.50 6.19 0.45
C VAL A 103 5.48 6.51 -0.67
N ASP A 104 6.50 5.68 -0.85
CA ASP A 104 7.43 5.83 -1.97
C ASP A 104 6.71 5.63 -3.32
N ILE A 105 5.76 4.70 -3.40
CA ILE A 105 4.96 4.43 -4.61
C ILE A 105 4.10 5.64 -5.00
N ILE A 106 3.49 6.33 -4.04
CA ILE A 106 2.74 7.58 -4.29
C ILE A 106 3.64 8.61 -4.96
N ASN A 107 4.91 8.66 -4.59
CA ASN A 107 5.90 9.62 -5.09
C ASN A 107 6.75 9.07 -6.27
N HIS A 108 6.33 7.99 -6.91
CA HIS A 108 7.09 7.31 -7.96
C HIS A 108 7.52 8.24 -9.11
N GLU A 109 6.71 9.19 -9.52
CA GLU A 109 7.03 10.15 -10.58
C GLU A 109 8.26 11.02 -10.26
N HIS A 110 8.68 11.07 -9.00
CA HIS A 110 9.81 11.88 -8.52
C HIS A 110 11.09 11.07 -8.28
N TRP A 111 11.10 9.77 -8.51
CA TRP A 111 12.27 8.92 -8.21
C TRP A 111 13.49 9.24 -9.09
N GLY A 112 13.26 9.69 -10.33
CA GLY A 112 14.34 9.98 -11.27
C GLY A 112 15.15 8.78 -11.74
N VAL A 113 14.63 7.56 -11.55
CA VAL A 113 15.20 6.28 -12.00
C VAL A 113 14.19 5.52 -12.83
N GLU A 114 14.66 4.79 -13.83
CA GLU A 114 13.83 3.94 -14.69
C GLU A 114 13.52 2.60 -14.02
N LYS A 115 12.74 2.64 -12.94
CA LYS A 115 12.27 1.45 -12.23
C LYS A 115 10.76 1.46 -12.12
N LYS A 116 10.15 0.28 -12.32
CA LYS A 116 8.72 0.11 -12.04
C LYS A 116 8.45 0.30 -10.55
N LYS A 117 7.29 0.84 -10.21
CA LYS A 117 6.90 1.09 -8.80
C LYS A 117 6.84 -0.21 -7.97
N GLU A 118 6.47 -1.33 -8.59
CA GLU A 118 6.42 -2.66 -7.98
C GLU A 118 7.79 -3.12 -7.49
N TRP A 119 8.87 -2.62 -8.11
CA TRP A 119 10.23 -3.02 -7.77
C TRP A 119 10.56 -2.83 -6.28
N ILE A 120 10.02 -1.78 -5.66
CA ILE A 120 10.28 -1.48 -4.24
C ILE A 120 9.66 -2.52 -3.29
N LEU A 121 8.63 -3.26 -3.77
CA LEU A 121 7.93 -4.29 -3.01
C LEU A 121 8.47 -5.71 -3.24
N ARG A 122 9.53 -5.89 -4.05
CA ARG A 122 10.06 -7.20 -4.43
C ARG A 122 10.40 -8.13 -3.26
N GLY A 123 10.84 -7.56 -2.12
CA GLY A 123 11.11 -8.32 -0.91
C GLY A 123 9.85 -8.98 -0.33
N PHE A 124 8.74 -8.26 -0.33
CA PHE A 124 7.45 -8.79 0.12
C PHE A 124 6.91 -9.85 -0.84
N VAL A 125 7.06 -9.63 -2.16
CA VAL A 125 6.71 -10.63 -3.19
C VAL A 125 7.44 -11.93 -2.94
N LYS A 126 8.75 -11.87 -2.73
CA LYS A 126 9.60 -13.04 -2.51
C LYS A 126 9.26 -13.77 -1.21
N ASN A 127 9.12 -13.04 -0.09
CA ASN A 127 8.93 -13.65 1.22
C ASN A 127 7.51 -14.13 1.48
N TYR A 128 6.52 -13.42 0.97
CA TYR A 128 5.11 -13.71 1.21
C TYR A 128 4.41 -14.36 0.03
N MET A 129 5.13 -14.57 -1.07
CA MET A 129 4.61 -15.17 -2.31
C MET A 129 3.31 -14.49 -2.79
N VAL A 130 3.26 -13.17 -2.65
CA VAL A 130 2.12 -12.36 -3.12
C VAL A 130 2.32 -11.92 -4.56
N ASN A 131 1.24 -11.81 -5.31
CA ASN A 131 1.26 -11.23 -6.65
C ASN A 131 0.84 -9.77 -6.58
N ILE A 132 1.73 -8.87 -6.99
CA ILE A 132 1.49 -7.42 -7.01
C ILE A 132 1.36 -6.85 -8.42
N ASP A 133 1.62 -7.64 -9.46
CA ASP A 133 1.64 -7.15 -10.85
C ASP A 133 0.28 -6.63 -11.32
N ASN A 134 -0.79 -7.15 -10.73
CA ASN A 134 -2.16 -6.77 -11.06
C ASN A 134 -2.76 -5.74 -10.09
N ILE A 135 -1.98 -5.25 -9.11
CA ILE A 135 -2.49 -4.24 -8.16
C ILE A 135 -2.39 -2.86 -8.80
N GLU A 136 -3.49 -2.13 -8.74
CA GLU A 136 -3.58 -0.75 -9.26
C GLU A 136 -2.86 0.24 -8.33
N LEU A 137 -1.54 0.04 -8.13
CA LEU A 137 -0.72 0.84 -7.20
C LEU A 137 -0.73 2.33 -7.52
N GLU A 138 -0.88 2.71 -8.79
CA GLU A 138 -1.04 4.11 -9.23
C GLU A 138 -2.35 4.74 -8.75
N GLN A 139 -3.27 3.97 -8.22
CA GLN A 139 -4.52 4.47 -7.65
C GLN A 139 -4.43 4.72 -6.14
N ILE A 140 -3.30 4.44 -5.49
CA ILE A 140 -3.05 4.86 -4.11
C ILE A 140 -2.90 6.38 -4.11
N ASN A 141 -3.86 7.09 -3.45
CA ASN A 141 -3.89 8.55 -3.43
C ASN A 141 -3.23 9.13 -2.18
N SER A 142 -3.55 8.57 -1.03
CA SER A 142 -2.98 9.02 0.26
C SER A 142 -2.91 7.86 1.23
N ILE A 143 -1.98 7.97 2.17
CA ILE A 143 -1.83 7.07 3.31
C ILE A 143 -1.77 7.94 4.55
N GLU A 144 -2.56 7.59 5.54
CA GLU A 144 -2.62 8.25 6.84
C GLU A 144 -2.41 7.21 7.94
N PHE A 145 -1.53 7.51 8.87
CA PHE A 145 -1.32 6.70 10.06
C PHE A 145 -1.83 7.46 11.28
N ILE A 146 -2.72 6.82 12.01
CA ILE A 146 -3.11 7.18 13.38
C ILE A 146 -2.59 6.08 14.28
N ASN A 147 -2.43 6.33 15.57
CA ASN A 147 -1.94 5.29 16.50
C ASN A 147 -2.79 4.02 16.33
N SER A 148 -2.11 2.94 15.94
CA SER A 148 -2.69 1.62 15.67
C SER A 148 -3.59 1.48 14.44
N LEU A 149 -3.76 2.51 13.63
CA LEU A 149 -4.59 2.50 12.40
C LEU A 149 -3.81 2.98 11.18
N CYS A 150 -4.11 2.40 10.03
CA CYS A 150 -3.64 2.89 8.73
C CYS A 150 -4.82 3.04 7.77
N PHE A 151 -4.92 4.21 7.15
CA PHE A 151 -5.93 4.54 6.16
C PHE A 151 -5.28 4.74 4.80
N ILE A 152 -5.78 4.04 3.78
CA ILE A 152 -5.29 4.16 2.40
C ILE A 152 -6.46 4.56 1.52
N LYS A 153 -6.37 5.74 0.91
CA LYS A 153 -7.40 6.26 0.01
C LYS A 153 -7.09 5.89 -1.43
N LYS A 154 -8.09 5.35 -2.13
CA LYS A 154 -8.01 5.04 -3.55
C LYS A 154 -8.59 6.17 -4.38
N LYS A 155 -7.89 6.58 -5.45
CA LYS A 155 -8.42 7.45 -6.50
C LYS A 155 -7.89 7.00 -7.86
N SER A 156 -8.62 7.33 -8.91
CA SER A 156 -8.17 7.05 -10.28
C SER A 156 -6.78 7.64 -10.54
N SER A 157 -5.94 6.92 -11.27
CA SER A 157 -4.54 7.28 -11.53
C SER A 157 -4.37 8.68 -12.14
N LYS A 158 -5.34 9.13 -12.94
CA LYS A 158 -5.34 10.50 -13.51
C LYS A 158 -5.38 11.60 -12.46
N LYS A 159 -6.01 11.34 -11.29
CA LYS A 159 -6.12 12.30 -10.19
C LYS A 159 -4.91 12.28 -9.25
N ASN A 160 -4.01 11.31 -9.42
CA ASN A 160 -2.84 11.10 -8.58
C ASN A 160 -1.54 11.65 -9.20
N LYS A 161 -1.62 12.30 -10.35
CA LYS A 161 -0.47 12.96 -11.00
C LYS A 161 -0.48 14.44 -10.70
N LEU A 162 0.71 15.03 -10.48
CA LEU A 162 0.84 16.47 -10.29
C LEU A 162 0.41 17.27 -11.53
N GLY A 163 0.59 16.69 -12.72
CA GLY A 163 0.30 17.35 -13.97
C GLY A 163 1.23 18.53 -14.28
N LYS A 164 0.74 19.43 -15.13
CA LYS A 164 1.51 20.60 -15.55
C LYS A 164 1.55 21.67 -14.46
N ARG A 165 2.69 22.31 -14.32
CA ARG A 165 2.87 23.43 -13.38
C ARG A 165 2.05 24.64 -13.84
N VAL A 166 1.42 25.29 -12.88
CA VAL A 166 0.76 26.57 -13.06
C VAL A 166 1.57 27.61 -12.31
N VAL A 167 2.16 28.54 -13.05
CA VAL A 167 2.96 29.64 -12.49
C VAL A 167 2.17 30.93 -12.66
N VAL A 168 1.75 31.53 -11.54
CA VAL A 168 0.99 32.78 -11.50
C VAL A 168 1.85 33.90 -10.89
N GLY A 169 1.50 35.14 -11.20
CA GLY A 169 2.20 36.32 -10.73
C GLY A 169 3.15 36.93 -11.78
N GLU A 170 3.44 38.21 -11.62
CA GLU A 170 4.24 39.01 -12.61
C GLU A 170 5.72 39.04 -12.29
N SER A 171 6.10 38.89 -11.02
CA SER A 171 7.48 39.01 -10.56
C SER A 171 7.99 37.72 -9.95
N ALA A 172 9.18 37.29 -10.40
CA ALA A 172 9.93 36.20 -9.78
C ALA A 172 11.04 36.77 -8.91
N ILE A 173 10.68 37.29 -7.71
CA ILE A 173 11.60 38.02 -6.84
C ILE A 173 12.66 37.10 -6.22
N VAL A 174 12.25 35.88 -5.85
CA VAL A 174 13.13 34.95 -5.10
C VAL A 174 13.83 33.96 -6.02
N VAL A 175 13.14 33.44 -7.05
CA VAL A 175 13.70 32.51 -8.02
C VAL A 175 13.41 33.02 -9.42
N SER A 176 14.46 33.49 -10.09
CA SER A 176 14.39 33.93 -11.49
C SER A 176 13.96 32.75 -12.38
N ASP A 177 13.38 33.07 -13.54
CA ASP A 177 13.03 32.08 -14.58
C ASP A 177 11.90 31.08 -14.26
N ARG A 178 11.24 31.15 -13.10
CA ARG A 178 10.10 30.27 -12.78
C ARG A 178 8.98 30.34 -13.83
N LYS A 179 8.76 31.48 -14.47
CA LYS A 179 7.77 31.59 -15.54
C LYS A 179 8.02 30.64 -16.71
N LYS A 180 9.27 30.30 -16.98
CA LYS A 180 9.67 29.34 -18.02
C LYS A 180 9.14 27.92 -17.71
N LEU A 181 8.81 27.62 -16.45
CA LEU A 181 8.29 26.33 -16.02
C LEU A 181 6.76 26.20 -16.18
N ASN A 182 6.09 27.31 -16.54
CA ASN A 182 4.64 27.30 -16.72
C ASN A 182 4.23 26.33 -17.83
N ASN A 183 3.19 25.52 -17.59
CA ASN A 183 2.70 24.47 -18.47
C ASN A 183 3.68 23.30 -18.73
N LEU A 184 4.83 23.24 -18.04
CA LEU A 184 5.72 22.09 -18.10
C LEU A 184 5.37 21.08 -17.01
N GLU A 185 5.47 19.79 -17.34
CA GLU A 185 5.39 18.73 -16.34
C GLU A 185 6.61 18.76 -15.41
N CYS A 186 6.41 18.33 -14.17
CA CYS A 186 7.52 18.16 -13.24
C CYS A 186 8.32 16.92 -13.65
N GLN A 187 9.54 17.12 -14.16
CA GLN A 187 10.46 16.02 -14.41
C GLN A 187 11.43 15.90 -13.25
N ALA A 188 11.58 14.68 -12.72
CA ALA A 188 12.61 14.39 -11.75
C ALA A 188 13.99 14.46 -12.42
N PRO A 189 15.02 15.04 -11.78
CA PRO A 189 16.37 14.95 -12.29
C PRO A 189 16.82 13.48 -12.31
N ASN A 190 17.65 13.12 -13.30
CA ASN A 190 18.18 11.75 -13.42
C ASN A 190 18.97 11.36 -12.17
N GLN A 191 18.59 10.25 -11.53
CA GLN A 191 19.19 9.70 -10.32
C GLN A 191 19.91 8.36 -10.55
N ASN A 192 20.16 7.96 -11.80
CA ASN A 192 20.78 6.67 -12.11
C ASN A 192 22.20 6.52 -11.50
N THR A 193 22.92 7.60 -11.28
CA THR A 193 24.22 7.59 -10.62
C THR A 193 24.17 7.80 -9.11
N ASN A 194 22.99 8.04 -8.56
CA ASN A 194 22.81 8.20 -7.13
C ASN A 194 22.81 6.81 -6.46
N PRO A 195 23.81 6.47 -5.63
CA PRO A 195 23.90 5.14 -5.00
C PRO A 195 22.69 4.84 -4.09
N TRP A 196 22.08 5.86 -3.50
CA TRP A 196 20.91 5.72 -2.64
C TRP A 196 19.62 5.43 -3.40
N SER A 197 19.59 5.72 -4.70
CA SER A 197 18.45 5.44 -5.58
C SER A 197 18.55 4.07 -6.27
N ASN A 198 19.68 3.38 -6.15
CA ASN A 198 19.99 2.14 -6.88
C ASN A 198 20.36 0.97 -5.98
N SER A 199 19.98 1.00 -4.70
CA SER A 199 20.18 -0.16 -3.82
C SER A 199 19.45 -1.38 -4.40
N ASN A 200 20.20 -2.45 -4.62
CA ASN A 200 19.67 -3.74 -5.05
C ASN A 200 19.49 -4.71 -3.88
N LEU A 201 19.81 -4.27 -2.65
CA LEU A 201 19.64 -5.10 -1.46
C LEU A 201 18.18 -5.52 -1.29
N LEU A 202 17.98 -6.80 -1.03
CA LEU A 202 16.71 -7.33 -0.59
C LEU A 202 16.59 -7.18 0.93
N PRO A 203 15.37 -7.18 1.48
CA PRO A 203 15.17 -7.11 2.93
C PRO A 203 15.92 -8.18 3.71
N GLU A 204 16.10 -9.38 3.13
CA GLU A 204 16.89 -10.45 3.74
C GLU A 204 18.38 -10.10 3.83
N GLU A 205 18.92 -9.45 2.81
CA GLU A 205 20.31 -9.00 2.80
C GLU A 205 20.52 -7.87 3.81
N GLU A 206 19.57 -6.97 3.95
CA GLU A 206 19.55 -5.97 5.02
C GLU A 206 19.52 -6.64 6.42
N LEU A 207 18.72 -7.68 6.59
CA LEU A 207 18.70 -8.49 7.83
C LEU A 207 20.03 -9.17 8.11
N GLU A 208 20.67 -9.74 7.12
CA GLU A 208 22.00 -10.39 7.29
C GLU A 208 23.08 -9.38 7.68
N ILE A 209 23.05 -8.17 7.11
CA ILE A 209 23.95 -7.08 7.50
C ILE A 209 23.71 -6.69 8.96
N LEU A 210 22.43 -6.53 9.37
CA LEU A 210 22.09 -6.20 10.75
C LEU A 210 22.48 -7.29 11.75
N LYS A 211 22.39 -8.57 11.38
CA LYS A 211 22.82 -9.69 12.24
C LYS A 211 24.34 -9.75 12.42
N LYS A 212 25.10 -9.42 11.37
CA LYS A 212 26.58 -9.42 11.41
C LYS A 212 27.15 -8.26 12.23
N ASN A 213 26.39 -7.21 12.46
CA ASN A 213 26.79 -6.02 13.20
C ASN A 213 26.33 -6.05 14.68
N LYS A 214 25.80 -7.17 15.16
CA LYS A 214 25.52 -7.48 16.55
C LYS A 214 26.61 -8.36 17.15
#